data_84fbdefe1a50bea26df3a1737a6f7ce9
#
_entry.id   84fbdefe1a50bea26df3a1737a6f7ce9
#
_cell.length_a   1.000
_cell.length_b   1.000
_cell.length_c   1.000
_cell.angle_alpha   90.00
_cell.angle_beta   90.00
_cell.angle_gamma   90.00
#
_symmetry.space_group_name_H-M   'P 1'
#
loop_
_entity.id
_entity.type
_entity.pdbx_description
1 polymer ?
#
loop_
_entity_poly.entity_id
_entity_poly.type
_entity_poly.pdbx_seq_one_letter_code
_entity_poly.pdbx_strand_id
1 'polypeptide(L)'
;MERITCAELMGYLEKEPEKVMVLDIETTGFYAPADEVLSLAIIDGTGETLFYDSFKPEHNTAWPEAQAVNGISPDDVADSPIFAEVTEYINLLLAKAEVIVGYNQEGFDLPFLAHFGVCPPEEVKLADVMMDYAEIHGEWDTKHQDWKWQKLTACAAHYNYQYHAHDSLKDAEATLFCARKCAEEQLQKRAAYRLLESGKTIYIQACDGGYDYTIYDVDDKAIDGGRLDNENYTLLDARNELLVELAPMESVFTYMGEALDSFLNKVAEAEERSPAEQKKEMQVLIVRPGEYAQRVKIDGSLKSMQDIVEGMIEVVYPWEERAAIVCNEEALLLDMKPNRFVSEIREPIFGSFFVCGLGEEDLIGLTDEQLDRFDKKFHYPQLFTMTENCCIVTDYRPEDQTLPREPLSP
;
A
#
# COMPACT_ATOMS: atom_id res chain seq x y z
N MET A 1 15.44 -23.62 3.45
CA MET A 1 14.54 -23.38 2.28
C MET A 1 14.25 -21.90 2.20
N GLU A 2 14.24 -21.32 1.01
CA GLU A 2 13.92 -19.90 0.76
C GLU A 2 12.42 -19.75 0.61
N ARG A 3 11.82 -18.72 1.24
CA ARG A 3 10.41 -18.40 1.03
C ARG A 3 10.27 -17.43 -0.14
N ILE A 4 9.28 -17.66 -0.98
CA ILE A 4 8.86 -16.78 -2.08
C ILE A 4 7.40 -16.37 -1.92
N THR A 5 7.04 -15.23 -2.51
CA THR A 5 5.66 -14.74 -2.56
C THR A 5 4.83 -15.44 -3.64
N CYS A 6 3.51 -15.33 -3.55
CA CYS A 6 2.62 -15.79 -4.63
C CYS A 6 2.91 -15.08 -5.96
N ALA A 7 3.31 -13.80 -5.94
CA ALA A 7 3.73 -13.07 -7.15
C ALA A 7 4.95 -13.70 -7.82
N GLU A 8 5.96 -14.08 -7.03
CA GLU A 8 7.17 -14.77 -7.54
C GLU A 8 6.85 -16.19 -8.02
N LEU A 9 5.91 -16.89 -7.34
CA LEU A 9 5.42 -18.21 -7.72
C LEU A 9 4.83 -18.20 -9.13
N MET A 10 4.18 -17.11 -9.58
CA MET A 10 3.62 -17.04 -10.93
C MET A 10 4.65 -17.28 -12.02
N GLY A 11 5.90 -16.86 -11.82
CA GLY A 11 6.97 -17.12 -12.76
C GLY A 11 7.30 -18.61 -12.95
N TYR A 12 7.10 -19.42 -11.91
CA TYR A 12 7.23 -20.89 -11.97
C TYR A 12 6.00 -21.53 -12.59
N LEU A 13 4.79 -21.10 -12.21
CA LEU A 13 3.52 -21.58 -12.76
C LEU A 13 3.38 -21.34 -14.28
N GLU A 14 4.02 -20.30 -14.80
CA GLU A 14 4.02 -19.98 -16.22
C GLU A 14 5.07 -20.78 -17.03
N LYS A 15 6.21 -21.07 -16.42
CA LYS A 15 7.35 -21.67 -17.14
C LYS A 15 7.42 -23.19 -17.00
N GLU A 16 7.30 -23.70 -15.79
CA GLU A 16 7.51 -25.10 -15.42
C GLU A 16 6.51 -25.53 -14.34
N PRO A 17 5.18 -25.44 -14.62
CA PRO A 17 4.15 -25.74 -13.62
C PRO A 17 4.24 -27.16 -13.05
N GLU A 18 4.79 -28.13 -13.82
CA GLU A 18 5.02 -29.50 -13.38
C GLU A 18 6.11 -29.63 -12.29
N LYS A 19 6.90 -28.57 -12.06
CA LYS A 19 7.89 -28.49 -10.95
C LYS A 19 7.38 -27.73 -9.74
N VAL A 20 6.17 -27.20 -9.79
CA VAL A 20 5.46 -26.63 -8.65
C VAL A 20 4.60 -27.72 -8.04
N MET A 21 4.78 -28.01 -6.76
CA MET A 21 3.99 -29.02 -6.07
C MET A 21 3.19 -28.37 -4.94
N VAL A 22 1.90 -28.57 -4.97
CA VAL A 22 0.97 -28.09 -3.92
C VAL A 22 0.57 -29.26 -3.09
N LEU A 23 0.75 -29.18 -1.78
CA LEU A 23 0.45 -30.27 -0.87
C LEU A 23 -0.46 -29.82 0.28
N ASP A 24 -1.19 -30.80 0.78
CA ASP A 24 -2.01 -30.68 2.00
C ASP A 24 -2.16 -32.05 2.66
N ILE A 25 -2.24 -32.07 4.00
CA ILE A 25 -2.41 -33.29 4.78
C ILE A 25 -3.60 -33.20 5.72
N GLU A 26 -4.25 -34.38 5.95
CA GLU A 26 -5.13 -34.59 7.10
C GLU A 26 -4.48 -35.51 8.11
N THR A 27 -4.73 -35.26 9.39
CA THR A 27 -4.04 -35.94 10.50
C THR A 27 -4.99 -36.35 11.60
N THR A 28 -4.52 -37.23 12.52
CA THR A 28 -5.26 -37.62 13.72
C THR A 28 -5.29 -36.54 14.80
N GLY A 29 -4.49 -35.46 14.64
CA GLY A 29 -4.37 -34.34 15.57
C GLY A 29 -3.29 -33.35 15.16
N PHE A 30 -2.86 -32.50 16.08
CA PHE A 30 -1.97 -31.36 15.76
C PHE A 30 -0.51 -31.55 16.16
N TYR A 31 -0.14 -32.68 16.78
CA TYR A 31 1.19 -32.88 17.34
C TYR A 31 1.87 -34.11 16.76
N ALA A 32 2.67 -33.93 15.73
CA ALA A 32 3.32 -35.01 14.97
C ALA A 32 3.96 -36.14 15.78
N PRO A 33 4.62 -35.94 16.95
CA PRO A 33 5.13 -37.02 17.77
C PRO A 33 4.05 -37.94 18.37
N ALA A 34 2.80 -37.53 18.43
CA ALA A 34 1.69 -38.29 19.00
C ALA A 34 0.57 -38.56 17.98
N ASP A 35 0.53 -37.82 16.91
CA ASP A 35 -0.50 -37.88 15.88
C ASP A 35 0.08 -38.41 14.56
N GLU A 36 -0.78 -38.93 13.70
CA GLU A 36 -0.39 -39.63 12.47
C GLU A 36 -1.11 -39.04 11.25
N VAL A 37 -0.50 -39.18 10.07
CA VAL A 37 -1.10 -38.75 8.80
C VAL A 37 -2.24 -39.68 8.42
N LEU A 38 -3.40 -39.11 8.09
CA LEU A 38 -4.59 -39.80 7.63
C LEU A 38 -4.79 -39.70 6.11
N SER A 39 -4.37 -38.60 5.52
CA SER A 39 -4.45 -38.37 4.08
C SER A 39 -3.36 -37.41 3.66
N LEU A 40 -2.86 -37.57 2.43
CA LEU A 40 -1.94 -36.65 1.77
C LEU A 40 -2.37 -36.49 0.33
N ALA A 41 -2.44 -35.25 -0.12
CA ALA A 41 -2.58 -34.91 -1.51
C ALA A 41 -1.36 -34.10 -1.99
N ILE A 42 -0.90 -34.37 -3.20
CA ILE A 42 0.09 -33.57 -3.93
C ILE A 42 -0.43 -33.39 -5.35
N ILE A 43 -0.62 -32.16 -5.76
CA ILE A 43 -0.95 -31.79 -7.12
C ILE A 43 0.20 -30.96 -7.70
N ASP A 44 0.30 -30.91 -9.02
CA ASP A 44 1.24 -29.98 -9.64
C ASP A 44 0.65 -28.58 -9.88
N GLY A 45 1.47 -27.66 -10.38
CA GLY A 45 1.04 -26.31 -10.70
C GLY A 45 0.01 -26.20 -11.83
N THR A 46 -0.27 -27.28 -12.58
CA THR A 46 -1.39 -27.34 -13.54
C THR A 46 -2.70 -27.73 -12.87
N GLY A 47 -2.62 -28.33 -11.67
CA GLY A 47 -3.73 -28.95 -10.95
C GLY A 47 -3.86 -30.45 -11.21
N GLU A 48 -2.87 -31.07 -11.91
CA GLU A 48 -2.85 -32.53 -12.08
C GLU A 48 -2.48 -33.21 -10.76
N THR A 49 -3.26 -34.21 -10.36
CA THR A 49 -3.00 -34.98 -9.14
C THR A 49 -1.82 -35.92 -9.36
N LEU A 50 -0.72 -35.67 -8.63
CA LEU A 50 0.48 -36.47 -8.67
C LEU A 50 0.44 -37.61 -7.64
N PHE A 51 -0.20 -37.33 -6.49
CA PHE A 51 -0.40 -38.28 -5.42
C PHE A 51 -1.66 -37.90 -4.63
N TYR A 52 -2.48 -38.88 -4.29
CA TYR A 52 -3.58 -38.74 -3.34
C TYR A 52 -3.93 -40.10 -2.77
N ASP A 53 -3.75 -40.27 -1.47
CA ASP A 53 -4.09 -41.50 -0.78
C ASP A 53 -4.43 -41.22 0.70
N SER A 54 -5.12 -42.20 1.33
CA SER A 54 -5.44 -42.22 2.75
C SER A 54 -4.62 -43.29 3.44
N PHE A 55 -4.34 -43.09 4.74
CA PHE A 55 -3.43 -43.94 5.49
C PHE A 55 -4.06 -44.44 6.78
N LYS A 56 -3.75 -45.69 7.08
CA LYS A 56 -4.09 -46.30 8.36
C LYS A 56 -3.04 -45.91 9.39
N PRO A 57 -3.42 -45.26 10.50
CA PRO A 57 -2.53 -45.00 11.62
C PRO A 57 -2.00 -46.29 12.23
N GLU A 58 -0.74 -46.31 12.65
CA GLU A 58 -0.12 -47.47 13.28
C GLU A 58 -0.36 -47.50 14.81
N HIS A 59 -0.57 -46.34 15.43
CA HIS A 59 -0.66 -46.19 16.88
C HIS A 59 -2.01 -45.62 17.31
N ASN A 60 -2.53 -44.62 16.60
CA ASN A 60 -3.82 -44.00 16.93
C ASN A 60 -4.99 -44.89 16.50
N THR A 61 -5.83 -45.28 17.44
CA THR A 61 -7.00 -46.11 17.17
C THR A 61 -8.31 -45.32 17.12
N ALA A 62 -8.29 -44.06 17.55
CA ALA A 62 -9.43 -43.14 17.50
C ALA A 62 -8.94 -41.70 17.58
N TRP A 63 -9.59 -40.78 16.85
CA TRP A 63 -9.31 -39.35 16.77
C TRP A 63 -10.59 -38.53 16.65
N PRO A 64 -11.50 -38.57 17.63
CA PRO A 64 -12.84 -38.01 17.51
C PRO A 64 -12.83 -36.48 17.25
N GLU A 65 -11.84 -35.75 17.75
CA GLU A 65 -11.74 -34.31 17.55
C GLU A 65 -11.32 -34.00 16.09
N ALA A 66 -10.30 -34.68 15.56
CA ALA A 66 -9.86 -34.54 14.19
C ALA A 66 -10.94 -35.06 13.22
N GLN A 67 -11.56 -36.20 13.53
CA GLN A 67 -12.67 -36.76 12.75
C GLN A 67 -13.86 -35.78 12.65
N ALA A 68 -14.15 -35.02 13.69
CA ALA A 68 -15.20 -34.00 13.64
C ALA A 68 -14.89 -32.86 12.67
N VAL A 69 -13.62 -32.65 12.31
CA VAL A 69 -13.13 -31.64 11.41
C VAL A 69 -12.99 -32.19 9.99
N ASN A 70 -12.19 -33.27 9.80
CA ASN A 70 -11.85 -33.81 8.48
C ASN A 70 -12.81 -34.93 8.01
N GLY A 71 -13.68 -35.42 8.87
CA GLY A 71 -14.66 -36.45 8.53
C GLY A 71 -14.09 -37.85 8.41
N ILE A 72 -12.77 -38.06 8.51
CA ILE A 72 -12.13 -39.37 8.31
C ILE A 72 -12.26 -40.19 9.59
N SER A 73 -13.00 -41.27 9.53
CA SER A 73 -13.17 -42.20 10.65
C SER A 73 -12.14 -43.35 10.60
N PRO A 74 -11.92 -44.07 11.72
CA PRO A 74 -11.07 -45.27 11.71
C PRO A 74 -11.50 -46.34 10.72
N ASP A 75 -12.81 -46.45 10.44
CA ASP A 75 -13.32 -47.42 9.48
C ASP A 75 -13.01 -47.04 8.03
N ASP A 76 -12.92 -45.73 7.72
CA ASP A 76 -12.59 -45.24 6.36
C ASP A 76 -11.17 -45.60 5.94
N VAL A 77 -10.24 -45.70 6.88
CA VAL A 77 -8.81 -45.98 6.62
C VAL A 77 -8.37 -47.38 7.09
N ALA A 78 -9.31 -48.25 7.52
CA ALA A 78 -8.99 -49.54 8.09
C ALA A 78 -8.19 -50.45 7.14
N ASP A 79 -8.46 -50.38 5.85
CA ASP A 79 -7.82 -51.16 4.78
C ASP A 79 -6.76 -50.36 3.99
N SER A 80 -6.49 -49.12 4.40
CA SER A 80 -5.48 -48.26 3.76
C SER A 80 -4.06 -48.70 4.11
N PRO A 81 -3.05 -48.42 3.26
CA PRO A 81 -1.66 -48.63 3.58
C PRO A 81 -1.23 -47.80 4.79
N ILE A 82 -0.14 -48.16 5.45
CA ILE A 82 0.50 -47.28 6.43
C ILE A 82 1.36 -46.21 5.71
N PHE A 83 1.46 -45.02 6.30
CA PHE A 83 2.19 -43.90 5.69
C PHE A 83 3.66 -44.22 5.36
N ALA A 84 4.31 -45.04 6.19
CA ALA A 84 5.68 -45.49 5.99
C ALA A 84 5.91 -46.22 4.66
N GLU A 85 4.89 -46.89 4.10
CA GLU A 85 5.00 -47.65 2.83
C GLU A 85 5.18 -46.72 1.62
N VAL A 86 4.75 -45.44 1.69
CA VAL A 86 4.81 -44.50 0.59
C VAL A 86 5.87 -43.40 0.76
N THR A 87 6.51 -43.31 1.92
CA THR A 87 7.48 -42.24 2.28
C THR A 87 8.60 -42.10 1.24
N GLU A 88 9.19 -43.22 0.77
CA GLU A 88 10.25 -43.20 -0.26
C GLU A 88 9.73 -42.64 -1.60
N TYR A 89 8.53 -43.04 -2.00
CA TYR A 89 7.91 -42.55 -3.24
C TYR A 89 7.63 -41.05 -3.15
N ILE A 90 7.11 -40.57 -2.01
CA ILE A 90 6.83 -39.15 -1.80
C ILE A 90 8.13 -38.33 -1.84
N ASN A 91 9.19 -38.80 -1.20
CA ASN A 91 10.51 -38.16 -1.27
C ASN A 91 11.04 -38.07 -2.72
N LEU A 92 10.89 -39.14 -3.51
CA LEU A 92 11.27 -39.12 -4.94
C LEU A 92 10.40 -38.19 -5.78
N LEU A 93 9.15 -38.01 -5.41
CA LEU A 93 8.26 -37.06 -6.04
C LEU A 93 8.67 -35.63 -5.72
N LEU A 94 8.81 -35.29 -4.42
CA LEU A 94 9.21 -33.96 -3.96
C LEU A 94 10.63 -33.57 -4.40
N ALA A 95 11.51 -34.53 -4.67
CA ALA A 95 12.84 -34.26 -5.23
C ALA A 95 12.82 -33.60 -6.62
N LYS A 96 11.68 -33.62 -7.30
CA LYS A 96 11.49 -32.94 -8.60
C LYS A 96 10.97 -31.52 -8.48
N ALA A 97 10.52 -31.14 -7.28
CA ALA A 97 9.95 -29.82 -7.05
C ALA A 97 11.03 -28.73 -7.06
N GLU A 98 10.76 -27.64 -7.71
CA GLU A 98 11.49 -26.37 -7.53
C GLU A 98 10.79 -25.47 -6.49
N VAL A 99 9.46 -25.59 -6.40
CA VAL A 99 8.63 -24.87 -5.44
C VAL A 99 7.63 -25.81 -4.79
N ILE A 100 7.47 -25.74 -3.49
CA ILE A 100 6.39 -26.36 -2.74
C ILE A 100 5.45 -25.25 -2.23
N VAL A 101 4.17 -25.44 -2.48
CA VAL A 101 3.09 -24.52 -2.12
C VAL A 101 2.18 -25.19 -1.10
N GLY A 102 1.76 -24.47 -0.09
CA GLY A 102 0.79 -24.95 0.89
C GLY A 102 0.09 -23.78 1.58
N TYR A 103 -0.79 -24.12 2.52
CA TYR A 103 -1.50 -23.16 3.36
C TYR A 103 -1.15 -23.40 4.82
N ASN A 104 -0.30 -22.59 5.42
CA ASN A 104 0.34 -22.82 6.71
C ASN A 104 1.30 -24.04 6.71
N GLN A 105 1.85 -24.38 5.58
CA GLN A 105 2.68 -25.57 5.43
C GLN A 105 3.96 -25.53 6.27
N GLU A 106 4.55 -24.34 6.45
CA GLU A 106 5.76 -24.18 7.29
C GLU A 106 5.45 -24.40 8.77
N GLY A 107 4.22 -24.10 9.20
CA GLY A 107 3.78 -24.27 10.58
C GLY A 107 3.19 -25.64 10.88
N PHE A 108 2.74 -26.39 9.87
CA PHE A 108 2.01 -27.64 10.09
C PHE A 108 2.46 -28.79 9.18
N ASP A 109 2.21 -28.74 7.86
CA ASP A 109 2.39 -29.88 6.96
C ASP A 109 3.84 -30.36 6.90
N LEU A 110 4.79 -29.47 6.62
CA LEU A 110 6.19 -29.83 6.44
C LEU A 110 6.84 -30.36 7.73
N PRO A 111 6.66 -29.75 8.93
CA PRO A 111 7.11 -30.32 10.18
C PRO A 111 6.49 -31.68 10.47
N PHE A 112 5.21 -31.87 10.14
CA PHE A 112 4.50 -33.13 10.32
C PHE A 112 5.07 -34.22 9.42
N LEU A 113 5.20 -33.95 8.12
CA LEU A 113 5.78 -34.85 7.14
C LEU A 113 7.24 -35.21 7.45
N ALA A 114 8.03 -34.22 7.92
CA ALA A 114 9.42 -34.46 8.34
C ALA A 114 9.55 -35.45 9.48
N HIS A 115 8.57 -35.44 10.43
CA HIS A 115 8.54 -36.42 11.52
C HIS A 115 8.41 -37.84 10.98
N PHE A 116 7.72 -38.05 9.87
CA PHE A 116 7.52 -39.34 9.22
C PHE A 116 8.54 -39.61 8.10
N GLY A 117 9.64 -38.85 8.04
CA GLY A 117 10.76 -39.08 7.12
C GLY A 117 10.56 -38.56 5.71
N VAL A 118 9.57 -37.69 5.48
CA VAL A 118 9.41 -36.97 4.22
C VAL A 118 10.10 -35.62 4.34
N CYS A 119 11.19 -35.43 3.59
CA CYS A 119 12.03 -34.24 3.65
C CYS A 119 12.25 -33.71 2.23
N PRO A 120 11.62 -32.58 1.87
CA PRO A 120 11.94 -31.90 0.62
C PRO A 120 13.42 -31.52 0.52
N PRO A 121 13.99 -31.35 -0.69
CA PRO A 121 15.34 -30.85 -0.88
C PRO A 121 15.56 -29.48 -0.19
N GLU A 122 16.77 -29.23 0.30
CA GLU A 122 17.09 -27.95 0.97
C GLU A 122 16.98 -26.74 0.01
N GLU A 123 17.21 -26.96 -1.28
CA GLU A 123 17.17 -25.92 -2.32
C GLU A 123 15.76 -25.57 -2.77
N VAL A 124 14.75 -26.35 -2.41
CA VAL A 124 13.36 -26.09 -2.80
C VAL A 124 12.88 -24.78 -2.17
N LYS A 125 12.12 -24.01 -2.95
CA LYS A 125 11.49 -22.78 -2.48
C LYS A 125 10.11 -23.09 -1.88
N LEU A 126 9.69 -22.28 -0.92
CA LEU A 126 8.39 -22.42 -0.27
C LEU A 126 7.51 -21.20 -0.55
N ALA A 127 6.28 -21.45 -0.97
CA ALA A 127 5.24 -20.42 -1.06
C ALA A 127 4.12 -20.77 -0.08
N ASP A 128 3.99 -20.01 1.00
CA ASP A 128 2.92 -20.19 2.00
C ASP A 128 1.81 -19.18 1.76
N VAL A 129 0.71 -19.65 1.17
CA VAL A 129 -0.41 -18.82 0.73
C VAL A 129 -1.11 -18.14 1.92
N MET A 130 -1.11 -18.75 3.12
CA MET A 130 -1.70 -18.13 4.31
C MET A 130 -1.01 -16.83 4.68
N MET A 131 0.30 -16.79 4.57
CA MET A 131 1.09 -15.62 4.93
C MET A 131 0.84 -14.46 3.96
N ASP A 132 0.85 -14.75 2.67
CA ASP A 132 0.56 -13.74 1.64
C ASP A 132 -0.89 -13.24 1.72
N TYR A 133 -1.85 -14.16 1.96
CA TYR A 133 -3.24 -13.78 2.11
C TYR A 133 -3.51 -12.99 3.40
N ALA A 134 -2.82 -13.27 4.49
CA ALA A 134 -2.94 -12.48 5.71
C ALA A 134 -2.60 -11.00 5.46
N GLU A 135 -1.54 -10.75 4.72
CA GLU A 135 -1.15 -9.41 4.30
C GLU A 135 -2.19 -8.77 3.36
N ILE A 136 -2.63 -9.50 2.33
CA ILE A 136 -3.68 -9.02 1.40
C ILE A 136 -4.97 -8.70 2.15
N HIS A 137 -5.41 -9.56 3.07
CA HIS A 137 -6.61 -9.37 3.88
C HIS A 137 -6.53 -8.11 4.75
N GLY A 138 -5.33 -7.78 5.27
CA GLY A 138 -5.05 -6.51 5.92
C GLY A 138 -5.66 -6.34 7.33
N GLU A 139 -6.03 -7.42 8.02
CA GLU A 139 -6.45 -7.36 9.42
C GLU A 139 -5.21 -7.46 10.33
N TRP A 140 -4.95 -6.40 11.10
CA TRP A 140 -3.79 -6.33 11.98
C TRP A 140 -4.03 -6.98 13.34
N ASP A 141 -3.13 -7.90 13.75
CA ASP A 141 -3.15 -8.47 15.10
C ASP A 141 -2.24 -7.66 16.04
N THR A 142 -2.85 -6.85 16.89
CA THR A 142 -2.13 -6.00 17.85
C THR A 142 -1.35 -6.79 18.89
N LYS A 143 -1.73 -8.04 19.15
CA LYS A 143 -1.07 -8.91 20.13
C LYS A 143 0.22 -9.49 19.58
N HIS A 144 0.23 -9.90 18.32
CA HIS A 144 1.37 -10.51 17.68
C HIS A 144 2.20 -9.52 16.86
N GLN A 145 1.70 -8.28 16.66
CA GLN A 145 2.35 -7.23 15.87
C GLN A 145 2.62 -7.67 14.42
N ASP A 146 1.63 -8.34 13.83
CA ASP A 146 1.69 -8.91 12.49
C ASP A 146 0.29 -8.96 11.88
N TRP A 147 0.19 -9.29 10.58
CA TRP A 147 -1.07 -9.53 9.92
C TRP A 147 -1.74 -10.78 10.47
N LYS A 148 -3.03 -10.70 10.76
CA LYS A 148 -3.80 -11.80 11.32
C LYS A 148 -4.00 -12.91 10.30
N TRP A 149 -3.54 -14.10 10.63
CA TRP A 149 -3.70 -15.29 9.81
C TRP A 149 -5.18 -15.63 9.62
N GLN A 150 -5.53 -15.94 8.39
CA GLN A 150 -6.87 -16.29 7.98
C GLN A 150 -6.92 -17.78 7.61
N LYS A 151 -8.11 -18.40 7.69
CA LYS A 151 -8.31 -19.79 7.25
C LYS A 151 -8.33 -19.87 5.72
N LEU A 152 -7.94 -21.01 5.15
CA LEU A 152 -8.06 -21.29 3.71
C LEU A 152 -9.49 -21.09 3.21
N THR A 153 -10.51 -21.49 3.99
CA THR A 153 -11.92 -21.26 3.67
C THR A 153 -12.28 -19.78 3.56
N ALA A 154 -11.65 -18.92 4.38
CA ALA A 154 -11.86 -17.48 4.29
C ALA A 154 -11.17 -16.89 3.04
N CYS A 155 -9.97 -17.33 2.72
CA CYS A 155 -9.25 -16.96 1.51
C CYS A 155 -10.03 -17.37 0.26
N ALA A 156 -10.46 -18.62 0.17
CA ALA A 156 -11.27 -19.14 -0.92
C ALA A 156 -12.58 -18.35 -1.09
N ALA A 157 -13.28 -18.07 0.02
CA ALA A 157 -14.52 -17.29 0.00
C ALA A 157 -14.30 -15.84 -0.47
N HIS A 158 -13.19 -15.21 -0.10
CA HIS A 158 -12.79 -13.88 -0.57
C HIS A 158 -12.74 -13.82 -2.10
N TYR A 159 -12.19 -14.87 -2.72
CA TYR A 159 -12.09 -14.99 -4.17
C TYR A 159 -13.27 -15.71 -4.84
N ASN A 160 -14.41 -15.86 -4.13
CA ASN A 160 -15.64 -16.53 -4.60
C ASN A 160 -15.43 -18.00 -5.04
N TYR A 161 -14.45 -18.69 -4.44
CA TYR A 161 -14.23 -20.10 -4.66
C TYR A 161 -14.91 -20.93 -3.59
N GLN A 162 -15.82 -21.80 -4.00
CA GLN A 162 -16.55 -22.70 -3.09
C GLN A 162 -16.03 -24.13 -3.29
N TYR A 163 -15.67 -24.78 -2.20
CA TYR A 163 -15.19 -26.14 -2.19
C TYR A 163 -15.56 -26.86 -0.89
N HIS A 164 -15.35 -28.15 -0.82
CA HIS A 164 -15.56 -28.94 0.39
C HIS A 164 -14.23 -28.99 1.17
N ALA A 165 -14.14 -28.23 2.24
CA ALA A 165 -12.95 -28.14 3.07
C ALA A 165 -12.72 -29.43 3.89
N HIS A 166 -11.46 -29.61 4.32
CA HIS A 166 -10.98 -30.76 5.09
C HIS A 166 -10.98 -32.10 4.33
N ASP A 167 -10.73 -32.01 3.04
CA ASP A 167 -10.30 -33.07 2.14
C ASP A 167 -8.97 -32.63 1.53
N SER A 168 -7.89 -33.35 1.80
CA SER A 168 -6.53 -32.89 1.44
C SER A 168 -6.38 -32.57 -0.06
N LEU A 169 -7.08 -33.31 -0.96
CA LEU A 169 -7.04 -32.99 -2.38
C LEU A 169 -7.79 -31.68 -2.68
N LYS A 170 -8.93 -31.46 -2.07
CA LYS A 170 -9.71 -30.25 -2.26
C LYS A 170 -9.07 -29.03 -1.61
N ASP A 171 -8.38 -29.21 -0.49
CA ASP A 171 -7.61 -28.16 0.16
C ASP A 171 -6.36 -27.80 -0.68
N ALA A 172 -5.66 -28.77 -1.28
CA ALA A 172 -4.57 -28.51 -2.22
C ALA A 172 -5.05 -27.78 -3.50
N GLU A 173 -6.19 -28.20 -4.09
CA GLU A 173 -6.80 -27.50 -5.24
C GLU A 173 -7.19 -26.05 -4.88
N ALA A 174 -7.81 -25.83 -3.70
CA ALA A 174 -8.17 -24.52 -3.21
C ALA A 174 -6.94 -23.64 -2.94
N THR A 175 -5.87 -24.23 -2.38
CA THR A 175 -4.59 -23.56 -2.13
C THR A 175 -3.96 -23.08 -3.44
N LEU A 176 -3.90 -23.90 -4.48
CA LEU A 176 -3.40 -23.50 -5.80
C LEU A 176 -4.23 -22.36 -6.40
N PHE A 177 -5.57 -22.46 -6.29
CA PHE A 177 -6.47 -21.41 -6.77
C PHE A 177 -6.20 -20.10 -6.03
N CYS A 178 -6.15 -20.14 -4.68
CA CYS A 178 -5.87 -18.97 -3.85
C CYS A 178 -4.48 -18.37 -4.13
N ALA A 179 -3.45 -19.22 -4.29
CA ALA A 179 -2.11 -18.77 -4.67
C ALA A 179 -2.10 -17.91 -5.94
N ARG A 180 -2.80 -18.37 -6.99
CA ARG A 180 -2.95 -17.62 -8.24
C ARG A 180 -3.68 -16.28 -8.03
N LYS A 181 -4.73 -16.27 -7.20
CA LYS A 181 -5.49 -15.06 -6.90
C LYS A 181 -4.70 -14.06 -6.06
N CYS A 182 -3.97 -14.54 -5.05
CA CYS A 182 -3.05 -13.69 -4.28
C CYS A 182 -1.97 -13.08 -5.19
N ALA A 183 -1.40 -13.87 -6.11
CA ALA A 183 -0.43 -13.37 -7.08
C ALA A 183 -1.02 -12.32 -8.03
N GLU A 184 -2.23 -12.55 -8.56
CA GLU A 184 -2.94 -11.55 -9.38
C GLU A 184 -3.08 -10.23 -8.63
N GLU A 185 -3.39 -10.26 -7.33
CA GLU A 185 -3.53 -9.06 -6.49
C GLU A 185 -2.18 -8.39 -6.21
N GLN A 186 -1.16 -9.17 -5.84
CA GLN A 186 0.20 -8.66 -5.61
C GLN A 186 0.83 -8.03 -6.86
N LEU A 187 0.50 -8.54 -8.05
CA LEU A 187 0.99 -8.04 -9.34
C LEU A 187 0.18 -6.86 -9.90
N GLN A 188 -0.90 -6.47 -9.24
CA GLN A 188 -1.67 -5.30 -9.66
C GLN A 188 -0.82 -4.04 -9.54
N LYS A 189 -1.01 -3.14 -10.51
CA LYS A 189 -0.36 -1.83 -10.53
C LYS A 189 -1.22 -0.71 -9.94
N ARG A 190 -2.44 -1.04 -9.52
CA ARG A 190 -3.39 -0.11 -8.90
C ARG A 190 -4.38 -0.87 -8.04
N ALA A 191 -4.75 -0.30 -6.91
CA ALA A 191 -5.81 -0.80 -6.05
C ALA A 191 -6.45 0.34 -5.26
N ALA A 192 -7.63 0.08 -4.68
CA ALA A 192 -8.25 0.96 -3.70
C ALA A 192 -8.56 0.15 -2.43
N TYR A 193 -8.25 0.74 -1.29
CA TYR A 193 -8.37 0.11 0.03
C TYR A 193 -9.33 0.94 0.88
N ARG A 194 -10.52 0.38 1.20
CA ARG A 194 -11.48 1.00 2.11
C ARG A 194 -11.09 0.71 3.54
N LEU A 195 -10.81 1.75 4.31
CA LEU A 195 -10.56 1.68 5.75
C LEU A 195 -11.90 1.47 6.46
N LEU A 196 -12.05 0.37 7.21
CA LEU A 196 -13.36 -0.05 7.71
C LEU A 196 -13.85 0.78 8.90
N GLU A 197 -12.94 1.24 9.74
CA GLU A 197 -13.25 2.04 10.93
C GLU A 197 -13.52 3.51 10.58
N SER A 198 -12.68 4.14 9.77
CA SER A 198 -12.86 5.55 9.37
C SER A 198 -13.76 5.73 8.15
N GLY A 199 -13.98 4.68 7.37
CA GLY A 199 -14.74 4.73 6.12
C GLY A 199 -14.07 5.47 4.97
N LYS A 200 -12.80 5.89 5.12
CA LYS A 200 -12.00 6.49 4.05
C LYS A 200 -11.56 5.44 3.03
N THR A 201 -11.17 5.86 1.84
CA THR A 201 -10.59 4.98 0.82
C THR A 201 -9.26 5.53 0.37
N ILE A 202 -8.22 4.70 0.35
CA ILE A 202 -6.91 5.01 -0.20
C ILE A 202 -6.83 4.35 -1.58
N TYR A 203 -6.68 5.14 -2.64
CA TYR A 203 -6.39 4.65 -3.98
C TYR A 203 -4.90 4.80 -4.25
N ILE A 204 -4.27 3.74 -4.75
CA ILE A 204 -2.83 3.69 -5.03
C ILE A 204 -2.66 3.24 -6.48
N GLN A 205 -1.77 3.90 -7.20
CA GLN A 205 -1.46 3.59 -8.59
C GLN A 205 0.05 3.65 -8.83
N ALA A 206 0.61 2.63 -9.47
CA ALA A 206 2.01 2.62 -9.89
C ALA A 206 2.27 3.75 -10.90
N CYS A 207 3.37 4.46 -10.70
CA CYS A 207 3.89 5.49 -11.59
C CYS A 207 5.38 5.26 -11.86
N ASP A 208 6.02 6.12 -12.64
CA ASP A 208 7.45 6.00 -12.91
C ASP A 208 8.27 6.28 -11.64
N GLY A 209 8.98 5.26 -11.14
CA GLY A 209 9.84 5.33 -9.95
C GLY A 209 9.11 5.20 -8.60
N GLY A 210 7.82 4.82 -8.56
CA GLY A 210 7.10 4.66 -7.29
C GLY A 210 5.59 4.52 -7.45
N TYR A 211 4.84 5.07 -6.49
CA TYR A 211 3.38 5.00 -6.44
C TYR A 211 2.78 6.36 -6.11
N ASP A 212 1.79 6.77 -6.89
CA ASP A 212 0.91 7.88 -6.55
C ASP A 212 -0.26 7.37 -5.71
N TYR A 213 -0.70 8.13 -4.70
CA TYR A 213 -1.87 7.78 -3.92
C TYR A 213 -2.84 8.96 -3.78
N THR A 214 -4.12 8.64 -3.59
CA THR A 214 -5.18 9.61 -3.29
C THR A 214 -6.07 9.05 -2.19
N ILE A 215 -6.41 9.89 -1.22
CA ILE A 215 -7.29 9.55 -0.11
C ILE A 215 -8.65 10.17 -0.37
N TYR A 216 -9.69 9.36 -0.27
CA TYR A 216 -11.08 9.77 -0.39
C TYR A 216 -11.80 9.68 0.95
N ASP A 217 -12.72 10.59 1.23
CA ASP A 217 -13.62 10.54 2.38
C ASP A 217 -14.76 9.51 2.18
N VAL A 218 -15.71 9.49 3.13
CA VAL A 218 -16.86 8.56 3.11
C VAL A 218 -17.84 8.83 1.95
N ASP A 219 -17.78 10.01 1.36
CA ASP A 219 -18.62 10.45 0.24
C ASP A 219 -17.87 10.33 -1.11
N ASP A 220 -16.74 9.61 -1.12
CA ASP A 220 -15.85 9.39 -2.26
C ASP A 220 -15.24 10.69 -2.85
N LYS A 221 -15.11 11.74 -2.02
CA LYS A 221 -14.44 12.99 -2.37
C LYS A 221 -12.95 12.92 -2.00
N ALA A 222 -12.07 13.32 -2.93
CA ALA A 222 -10.64 13.40 -2.66
C ALA A 222 -10.36 14.48 -1.59
N ILE A 223 -9.63 14.09 -0.54
CA ILE A 223 -9.29 14.95 0.61
C ILE A 223 -7.79 15.10 0.82
N ASP A 224 -6.99 14.18 0.28
CA ASP A 224 -5.55 14.20 0.40
C ASP A 224 -4.92 13.33 -0.69
N GLY A 225 -3.61 13.41 -0.88
CA GLY A 225 -2.88 12.60 -1.83
C GLY A 225 -1.40 12.96 -1.86
N GLY A 226 -0.61 12.07 -2.44
CA GLY A 226 0.84 12.27 -2.52
C GLY A 226 1.51 11.20 -3.35
N ARG A 227 2.81 11.04 -3.13
CA ARG A 227 3.66 10.10 -3.86
C ARG A 227 4.61 9.39 -2.92
N LEU A 228 4.81 8.10 -3.14
CA LEU A 228 5.84 7.28 -2.52
C LEU A 228 6.93 7.01 -3.56
N ASP A 229 8.10 7.61 -3.38
CA ASP A 229 9.25 7.48 -4.29
C ASP A 229 10.12 6.29 -3.88
N ASN A 230 9.70 5.09 -4.29
CA ASN A 230 10.49 3.87 -4.11
C ASN A 230 10.21 2.89 -5.25
N GLU A 231 11.16 2.78 -6.18
CA GLU A 231 11.06 1.91 -7.37
C GLU A 231 11.03 0.41 -7.05
N ASN A 232 11.44 0.03 -5.83
CA ASN A 232 11.46 -1.36 -5.39
C ASN A 232 10.19 -1.77 -4.63
N TYR A 233 9.26 -0.84 -4.40
CA TYR A 233 8.00 -1.18 -3.74
C TYR A 233 7.10 -2.02 -4.65
N THR A 234 6.44 -2.99 -4.01
CA THR A 234 5.21 -3.57 -4.55
C THR A 234 4.02 -2.67 -4.18
N LEU A 235 2.86 -2.95 -4.77
CA LEU A 235 1.63 -2.26 -4.38
C LEU A 235 1.29 -2.45 -2.89
N LEU A 236 1.58 -3.64 -2.35
CA LEU A 236 1.36 -3.95 -0.93
C LEU A 236 2.32 -3.19 -0.02
N ASP A 237 3.59 -3.04 -0.40
CA ASP A 237 4.55 -2.23 0.35
C ASP A 237 4.07 -0.78 0.44
N ALA A 238 3.63 -0.21 -0.69
CA ALA A 238 3.07 1.14 -0.75
C ALA A 238 1.82 1.28 0.15
N ARG A 239 0.90 0.30 0.11
CA ARG A 239 -0.26 0.26 1.00
C ARG A 239 0.16 0.21 2.47
N ASN A 240 1.09 -0.69 2.82
CA ASN A 240 1.50 -0.89 4.20
C ASN A 240 2.15 0.35 4.79
N GLU A 241 3.00 1.05 4.03
CA GLU A 241 3.58 2.33 4.45
C GLU A 241 2.48 3.36 4.72
N LEU A 242 1.54 3.53 3.79
CA LEU A 242 0.43 4.46 3.96
C LEU A 242 -0.48 4.10 5.15
N LEU A 243 -0.74 2.81 5.39
CA LEU A 243 -1.54 2.40 6.55
C LEU A 243 -0.83 2.69 7.87
N VAL A 244 0.48 2.51 7.94
CA VAL A 244 1.26 2.84 9.15
C VAL A 244 1.20 4.33 9.46
N GLU A 245 1.26 5.19 8.46
CA GLU A 245 1.26 6.64 8.62
C GLU A 245 -0.14 7.22 8.86
N LEU A 246 -1.13 6.78 8.08
CA LEU A 246 -2.44 7.44 8.01
C LEU A 246 -3.51 6.75 8.85
N ALA A 247 -3.42 5.44 9.03
CA ALA A 247 -4.45 4.64 9.67
C ALA A 247 -3.85 3.41 10.36
N PRO A 248 -2.93 3.58 11.31
CA PRO A 248 -2.31 2.46 11.97
C PRO A 248 -3.38 1.57 12.61
N MET A 249 -3.38 0.28 12.21
CA MET A 249 -4.26 -0.77 12.74
C MET A 249 -5.73 -0.69 12.33
N GLU A 250 -6.06 -0.03 11.24
CA GLU A 250 -7.38 -0.17 10.62
C GLU A 250 -7.46 -1.43 9.77
N SER A 251 -8.60 -2.12 9.82
CA SER A 251 -8.92 -3.19 8.88
C SER A 251 -9.26 -2.61 7.51
N VAL A 252 -8.88 -3.29 6.44
CA VAL A 252 -9.12 -2.81 5.08
C VAL A 252 -9.97 -3.77 4.26
N PHE A 253 -10.77 -3.21 3.37
CA PHE A 253 -11.42 -3.93 2.28
C PHE A 253 -10.76 -3.52 0.96
N THR A 254 -10.31 -4.49 0.18
CA THR A 254 -9.65 -4.23 -1.09
C THR A 254 -10.65 -4.26 -2.24
N TYR A 255 -10.69 -3.19 -3.03
CA TYR A 255 -11.43 -3.17 -4.30
C TYR A 255 -10.60 -3.82 -5.40
N MET A 256 -11.16 -4.85 -6.06
CA MET A 256 -10.49 -5.62 -7.11
C MET A 256 -11.33 -5.63 -8.39
N GLY A 257 -10.64 -5.71 -9.54
CA GLY A 257 -11.25 -5.90 -10.86
C GLY A 257 -12.44 -4.97 -11.09
N GLU A 258 -13.62 -5.54 -11.41
CA GLU A 258 -14.86 -4.78 -11.66
C GLU A 258 -15.30 -3.91 -10.47
N ALA A 259 -14.99 -4.34 -9.23
CA ALA A 259 -15.29 -3.54 -8.04
C ALA A 259 -14.42 -2.27 -7.99
N LEU A 260 -13.14 -2.37 -8.36
CA LEU A 260 -12.25 -1.22 -8.48
C LEU A 260 -12.72 -0.26 -9.58
N ASP A 261 -13.05 -0.79 -10.76
CA ASP A 261 -13.56 0.03 -11.87
C ASP A 261 -14.89 0.70 -11.49
N SER A 262 -15.77 0.00 -10.77
CA SER A 262 -17.01 0.57 -10.24
C SER A 262 -16.78 1.69 -9.23
N PHE A 263 -15.79 1.54 -8.35
CA PHE A 263 -15.38 2.59 -7.41
C PHE A 263 -14.84 3.82 -8.16
N LEU A 264 -13.91 3.63 -9.09
CA LEU A 264 -13.33 4.72 -9.88
C LEU A 264 -14.38 5.46 -10.72
N ASN A 265 -15.37 4.75 -11.28
CA ASN A 265 -16.49 5.36 -11.99
C ASN A 265 -17.36 6.21 -11.04
N LYS A 266 -17.60 5.75 -9.81
CA LYS A 266 -18.35 6.56 -8.81
C LYS A 266 -17.59 7.83 -8.42
N VAL A 267 -16.27 7.72 -8.24
CA VAL A 267 -15.40 8.87 -7.96
C VAL A 267 -15.50 9.89 -9.11
N ALA A 268 -15.34 9.43 -10.36
CA ALA A 268 -15.46 10.29 -11.54
C ALA A 268 -16.85 10.95 -11.64
N GLU A 269 -17.94 10.18 -11.38
CA GLU A 269 -19.29 10.72 -11.32
C GLU A 269 -19.50 11.71 -10.16
N ALA A 270 -18.85 11.50 -9.02
CA ALA A 270 -18.91 12.41 -7.87
C ALA A 270 -18.15 13.71 -8.17
N GLU A 271 -17.02 13.62 -8.86
CA GLU A 271 -16.28 14.78 -9.35
C GLU A 271 -17.07 15.57 -10.41
N GLU A 272 -17.81 14.87 -11.30
CA GLU A 272 -18.71 15.50 -12.27
C GLU A 272 -19.99 16.09 -11.64
N ARG A 273 -20.51 15.46 -10.56
CA ARG A 273 -21.71 15.89 -9.82
C ARG A 273 -21.43 16.89 -8.73
N SER A 274 -20.19 16.95 -8.23
CA SER A 274 -19.75 18.11 -7.50
C SER A 274 -20.20 19.30 -8.37
N PRO A 275 -21.13 20.19 -7.89
CA PRO A 275 -21.54 21.29 -8.71
C PRO A 275 -20.24 21.85 -9.18
N ALA A 276 -20.09 21.95 -10.54
CA ALA A 276 -18.92 22.59 -11.07
C ALA A 276 -18.68 23.75 -10.14
N GLU A 277 -17.78 23.55 -9.17
CA GLU A 277 -17.22 24.66 -8.47
C GLU A 277 -16.80 25.46 -9.65
N GLN A 278 -17.62 26.44 -9.97
CA GLN A 278 -17.30 27.44 -10.97
C GLN A 278 -15.86 27.67 -10.64
N LYS A 279 -14.92 27.24 -11.53
CA LYS A 279 -13.50 27.50 -11.37
C LYS A 279 -13.48 28.92 -10.92
N LYS A 280 -13.42 29.11 -9.61
CA LYS A 280 -13.70 30.41 -9.00
C LYS A 280 -12.39 31.09 -9.18
N GLU A 281 -12.25 31.71 -10.39
CA GLU A 281 -11.08 32.50 -10.68
C GLU A 281 -10.87 33.41 -9.47
N MET A 282 -9.87 33.10 -8.69
CA MET A 282 -9.50 33.91 -7.55
C MET A 282 -8.38 34.85 -7.96
N GLN A 283 -8.56 36.13 -7.71
CA GLN A 283 -7.52 37.14 -7.89
C GLN A 283 -6.56 37.06 -6.70
N VAL A 284 -5.29 36.84 -6.97
CA VAL A 284 -4.22 36.73 -5.96
C VAL A 284 -3.06 37.64 -6.33
N LEU A 285 -2.24 37.95 -5.36
CA LEU A 285 -0.96 38.64 -5.56
C LEU A 285 0.16 37.63 -5.43
N ILE A 286 0.78 37.23 -6.54
CA ILE A 286 1.94 36.34 -6.55
C ILE A 286 3.22 37.15 -6.33
N VAL A 287 4.08 36.68 -5.45
CA VAL A 287 5.34 37.30 -5.07
C VAL A 287 6.47 36.30 -5.19
N ARG A 288 7.35 36.51 -6.18
CA ARG A 288 8.51 35.65 -6.40
C ARG A 288 9.80 36.33 -5.94
N PRO A 289 10.82 35.53 -5.51
CA PRO A 289 12.11 36.09 -5.14
C PRO A 289 12.76 36.83 -6.31
N GLY A 290 13.16 38.08 -6.08
CA GLY A 290 13.85 38.87 -7.11
C GLY A 290 12.93 39.54 -8.17
N GLU A 291 11.64 39.32 -8.12
CA GLU A 291 10.66 39.86 -9.07
C GLU A 291 9.71 40.86 -8.44
N TYR A 292 9.09 41.71 -9.28
CA TYR A 292 7.94 42.48 -8.85
C TYR A 292 6.75 41.61 -8.54
N ALA A 293 5.95 41.97 -7.54
CA ALA A 293 4.69 41.30 -7.28
C ALA A 293 3.75 41.39 -8.49
N GLN A 294 3.00 40.33 -8.76
CA GLN A 294 2.13 40.21 -9.92
C GLN A 294 0.70 39.90 -9.50
N ARG A 295 -0.27 40.64 -10.04
CA ARG A 295 -1.70 40.36 -9.88
C ARG A 295 -2.10 39.29 -10.90
N VAL A 296 -2.53 38.15 -10.45
CA VAL A 296 -2.84 37.01 -11.30
C VAL A 296 -4.20 36.44 -10.91
N LYS A 297 -4.92 35.94 -11.89
CA LYS A 297 -6.09 35.09 -11.67
C LYS A 297 -5.68 33.63 -11.74
N ILE A 298 -5.97 32.88 -10.73
CA ILE A 298 -5.74 31.43 -10.63
C ILE A 298 -7.07 30.72 -10.51
N ASP A 299 -7.11 29.43 -10.79
CA ASP A 299 -8.33 28.63 -10.75
C ASP A 299 -8.75 28.17 -9.34
N GLY A 300 -7.96 28.57 -8.32
CA GLY A 300 -8.25 28.21 -6.92
C GLY A 300 -8.10 26.75 -6.55
N SER A 301 -7.60 25.89 -7.46
CA SER A 301 -7.33 24.50 -7.15
C SER A 301 -6.08 24.35 -6.28
N LEU A 302 -6.04 23.32 -5.44
CA LEU A 302 -4.86 22.99 -4.63
C LEU A 302 -3.60 22.86 -5.50
N LYS A 303 -3.71 22.21 -6.65
CA LYS A 303 -2.62 22.05 -7.60
C LYS A 303 -2.08 23.40 -8.11
N SER A 304 -2.97 24.33 -8.47
CA SER A 304 -2.57 25.67 -8.91
C SER A 304 -1.85 26.44 -7.81
N MET A 305 -2.26 26.27 -6.55
CA MET A 305 -1.59 26.85 -5.38
C MET A 305 -0.21 26.23 -5.14
N GLN A 306 -0.11 24.91 -5.20
CA GLN A 306 1.14 24.16 -5.04
C GLN A 306 2.15 24.49 -6.16
N ASP A 307 1.68 24.63 -7.41
CA ASP A 307 2.52 25.03 -8.55
C ASP A 307 3.12 26.44 -8.36
N ILE A 308 2.43 27.34 -7.69
CA ILE A 308 2.92 28.69 -7.41
C ILE A 308 4.00 28.69 -6.33
N VAL A 309 3.78 27.94 -5.24
CA VAL A 309 4.72 27.90 -4.12
C VAL A 309 5.82 26.84 -4.26
N GLU A 310 5.77 26.03 -5.34
CA GLU A 310 6.74 24.99 -5.69
C GLU A 310 6.82 23.88 -4.62
N GLY A 311 5.67 23.45 -4.05
CA GLY A 311 5.60 22.38 -3.06
C GLY A 311 4.32 22.39 -2.22
N MET A 312 4.40 21.77 -1.03
CA MET A 312 3.29 21.75 -0.08
C MET A 312 2.98 23.15 0.43
N ILE A 313 1.70 23.44 0.60
CA ILE A 313 1.25 24.76 1.01
C ILE A 313 1.14 24.90 2.53
N GLU A 314 1.66 26.00 3.06
CA GLU A 314 1.38 26.51 4.40
C GLU A 314 0.60 27.82 4.29
N VAL A 315 -0.41 28.01 5.17
CA VAL A 315 -1.18 29.24 5.24
C VAL A 315 -0.80 30.02 6.47
N VAL A 316 -0.23 31.20 6.28
CA VAL A 316 0.21 32.12 7.35
C VAL A 316 -0.78 33.26 7.45
N TYR A 317 -1.15 33.62 8.68
CA TYR A 317 -2.16 34.65 9.00
C TYR A 317 -1.52 35.87 9.66
N PRO A 318 -0.86 36.76 8.89
CA PRO A 318 -0.16 37.92 9.49
C PRO A 318 -1.11 39.03 9.95
N TRP A 319 -2.34 39.06 9.49
CA TRP A 319 -3.27 40.19 9.65
C TRP A 319 -4.55 39.78 10.38
N GLU A 320 -5.17 40.75 11.06
CA GLU A 320 -6.50 40.59 11.65
C GLU A 320 -7.62 40.60 10.61
N GLU A 321 -7.32 41.09 9.40
CA GLU A 321 -8.27 41.10 8.28
C GLU A 321 -8.35 39.71 7.59
N ARG A 322 -9.43 39.51 6.85
CA ARG A 322 -9.64 38.28 6.09
C ARG A 322 -8.72 38.17 4.86
N ALA A 323 -7.42 38.04 5.09
CA ALA A 323 -6.40 37.76 4.10
C ALA A 323 -5.28 36.91 4.71
N ALA A 324 -4.63 36.12 3.87
CA ALA A 324 -3.54 35.22 4.28
C ALA A 324 -2.42 35.20 3.24
N ILE A 325 -1.25 34.76 3.68
CA ILE A 325 -0.13 34.37 2.81
C ILE A 325 -0.15 32.85 2.67
N VAL A 326 -0.03 32.37 1.45
CA VAL A 326 0.18 30.95 1.14
C VAL A 326 1.60 30.81 0.61
N CYS A 327 2.41 30.00 1.28
CA CYS A 327 3.83 29.78 0.98
C CYS A 327 4.17 28.28 1.02
N ASN A 328 5.41 27.95 0.74
CA ASN A 328 5.89 26.56 0.81
C ASN A 328 6.18 26.18 2.26
N GLU A 329 5.58 25.10 2.75
CA GLU A 329 5.76 24.60 4.13
C GLU A 329 7.22 24.17 4.40
N GLU A 330 7.92 23.66 3.41
CA GLU A 330 9.28 23.15 3.52
C GLU A 330 10.34 24.13 3.03
N ALA A 331 10.00 25.39 2.81
CA ALA A 331 10.87 26.38 2.18
C ALA A 331 12.26 26.48 2.81
N LEU A 332 12.37 26.33 4.13
CA LEU A 332 13.65 26.35 4.86
C LEU A 332 14.45 25.06 4.68
N LEU A 333 13.77 23.91 4.61
CA LEU A 333 14.40 22.60 4.38
C LEU A 333 14.95 22.49 2.95
N LEU A 334 14.25 23.12 2.00
CA LEU A 334 14.63 23.18 0.58
C LEU A 334 15.64 24.30 0.25
N ASP A 335 16.17 24.99 1.28
CA ASP A 335 17.11 26.11 1.14
C ASP A 335 16.63 27.19 0.15
N MET A 336 15.31 27.46 0.14
CA MET A 336 14.71 28.48 -0.68
C MET A 336 15.18 29.87 -0.27
N LYS A 337 15.30 30.80 -1.24
CA LYS A 337 15.77 32.16 -0.98
C LYS A 337 14.75 32.96 -0.20
N PRO A 338 15.20 33.84 0.74
CA PRO A 338 14.30 34.79 1.38
C PRO A 338 13.70 35.75 0.33
N ASN A 339 12.42 36.02 0.43
CA ASN A 339 11.65 36.74 -0.57
C ASN A 339 11.22 38.13 -0.08
N ARG A 340 10.33 38.20 0.93
CA ARG A 340 9.83 39.43 1.51
C ARG A 340 9.80 39.32 3.02
N PHE A 341 10.18 40.37 3.69
CA PHE A 341 10.01 40.52 5.15
C PHE A 341 8.60 40.97 5.47
N VAL A 342 7.92 40.21 6.32
CA VAL A 342 6.57 40.49 6.76
C VAL A 342 6.61 41.06 8.18
N SER A 343 6.44 42.37 8.29
CA SER A 343 6.61 43.15 9.54
C SER A 343 5.70 42.70 10.67
N GLU A 344 4.52 42.19 10.34
CA GLU A 344 3.48 41.79 11.32
C GLU A 344 3.88 40.51 12.06
N ILE A 345 4.54 39.58 11.39
CA ILE A 345 5.06 38.35 12.01
C ILE A 345 6.55 38.45 12.32
N ARG A 346 7.22 39.54 11.90
CA ARG A 346 8.65 39.86 12.10
C ARG A 346 9.59 38.81 11.49
N GLU A 347 9.18 38.14 10.41
CA GLU A 347 9.91 37.10 9.73
C GLU A 347 9.90 37.28 8.21
N PRO A 348 10.93 36.81 7.51
CA PRO A 348 10.89 36.69 6.04
C PRO A 348 10.10 35.48 5.61
N ILE A 349 9.34 35.58 4.52
CA ILE A 349 8.83 34.44 3.79
C ILE A 349 9.91 33.98 2.80
N PHE A 350 10.12 32.67 2.72
CA PHE A 350 11.09 32.05 1.81
C PHE A 350 10.38 31.46 0.60
N GLY A 351 11.06 31.41 -0.56
CA GLY A 351 10.50 30.93 -1.81
C GLY A 351 9.40 31.82 -2.40
N SER A 352 8.68 31.30 -3.38
CA SER A 352 7.50 31.94 -3.96
C SER A 352 6.31 31.85 -3.00
N PHE A 353 5.51 32.90 -2.93
CA PHE A 353 4.28 32.90 -2.15
C PHE A 353 3.19 33.72 -2.86
N PHE A 354 1.97 33.59 -2.42
CA PHE A 354 0.90 34.49 -2.84
C PHE A 354 0.04 34.95 -1.69
N VAL A 355 -0.61 36.10 -1.88
CA VAL A 355 -1.59 36.64 -0.92
C VAL A 355 -2.99 36.40 -1.48
N CYS A 356 -3.88 35.87 -0.66
CA CYS A 356 -5.28 35.60 -0.99
C CYS A 356 -6.22 36.10 0.10
N GLY A 357 -7.51 36.11 -0.21
CA GLY A 357 -8.56 36.39 0.77
C GLY A 357 -8.98 35.13 1.53
N LEU A 358 -9.64 35.33 2.67
CA LEU A 358 -10.20 34.25 3.51
C LEU A 358 -11.74 34.29 3.45
N GLY A 359 -12.35 33.19 2.98
CA GLY A 359 -13.79 32.94 3.08
C GLY A 359 -14.21 32.44 4.46
N GLU A 360 -15.34 31.76 4.55
CA GLU A 360 -15.78 31.12 5.80
C GLU A 360 -15.07 29.79 6.03
N GLU A 361 -14.87 29.02 4.97
CA GLU A 361 -14.19 27.71 5.01
C GLU A 361 -13.09 27.58 3.94
N ASP A 362 -12.99 28.51 2.98
CA ASP A 362 -12.13 28.43 1.80
C ASP A 362 -11.21 29.64 1.64
N LEU A 363 -10.10 29.46 0.89
CA LEU A 363 -9.32 30.56 0.35
C LEU A 363 -10.10 31.19 -0.83
N ILE A 364 -10.18 32.51 -0.87
CA ILE A 364 -10.91 33.27 -1.90
C ILE A 364 -10.03 34.32 -2.56
N GLY A 365 -10.50 34.89 -3.65
CA GLY A 365 -9.82 36.03 -4.28
C GLY A 365 -9.75 37.27 -3.37
N LEU A 366 -8.70 38.06 -3.53
CA LEU A 366 -8.59 39.38 -2.93
C LEU A 366 -9.58 40.34 -3.60
N THR A 367 -10.12 41.27 -2.82
CA THR A 367 -10.83 42.44 -3.37
C THR A 367 -9.84 43.39 -4.04
N ASP A 368 -10.32 44.27 -4.91
CA ASP A 368 -9.47 45.26 -5.60
C ASP A 368 -8.73 46.16 -4.57
N GLU A 369 -9.39 46.53 -3.49
CA GLU A 369 -8.78 47.33 -2.40
C GLU A 369 -7.67 46.56 -1.69
N GLN A 370 -7.88 45.29 -1.43
CA GLN A 370 -6.85 44.42 -0.85
C GLN A 370 -5.67 44.21 -1.80
N LEU A 371 -5.93 43.98 -3.09
CA LEU A 371 -4.90 43.87 -4.12
C LEU A 371 -4.04 45.13 -4.21
N ASP A 372 -4.66 46.31 -4.24
CA ASP A 372 -3.94 47.59 -4.28
C ASP A 372 -3.04 47.77 -3.04
N ARG A 373 -3.54 47.39 -1.88
CA ARG A 373 -2.80 47.51 -0.60
C ARG A 373 -1.64 46.51 -0.52
N PHE A 374 -1.88 45.23 -0.83
CA PHE A 374 -0.83 44.21 -0.77
C PHE A 374 0.18 44.35 -1.89
N ASP A 375 -0.23 44.77 -3.11
CA ASP A 375 0.69 45.12 -4.17
C ASP A 375 1.61 46.24 -3.74
N LYS A 376 1.06 47.33 -3.18
CA LYS A 376 1.90 48.40 -2.66
C LYS A 376 2.87 47.95 -1.57
N LYS A 377 2.48 46.94 -0.74
CA LYS A 377 3.30 46.40 0.34
C LYS A 377 4.43 45.50 -0.19
N PHE A 378 4.17 44.66 -1.14
CA PHE A 378 5.08 43.62 -1.63
C PHE A 378 5.64 43.86 -3.02
N HIS A 379 5.38 45.01 -3.61
CA HIS A 379 5.69 45.29 -5.04
C HIS A 379 7.16 45.06 -5.35
N TYR A 380 8.05 45.69 -4.58
CA TYR A 380 9.48 45.63 -4.83
C TYR A 380 10.13 44.39 -4.21
N PRO A 381 11.02 43.70 -4.93
CA PRO A 381 11.84 42.65 -4.33
C PRO A 381 12.80 43.21 -3.27
N GLN A 382 13.16 42.34 -2.31
CA GLN A 382 13.97 42.72 -1.17
C GLN A 382 15.31 41.99 -1.18
N LEU A 383 16.37 42.73 -0.84
CA LEU A 383 17.68 42.20 -0.58
C LEU A 383 17.91 42.09 0.93
N PHE A 384 18.34 40.90 1.35
CA PHE A 384 18.64 40.59 2.75
C PHE A 384 20.16 40.59 2.93
N THR A 385 20.67 41.58 3.67
CA THR A 385 22.11 41.72 3.93
C THR A 385 22.36 41.42 5.40
N MET A 386 23.09 40.33 5.68
CA MET A 386 23.52 39.99 7.04
C MET A 386 24.72 40.83 7.43
N THR A 387 24.64 41.46 8.62
CA THR A 387 25.72 42.11 9.30
C THR A 387 26.04 41.34 10.60
N GLU A 388 27.13 41.71 11.30
CA GLU A 388 27.50 41.03 12.56
C GLU A 388 26.40 41.04 13.63
N ASN A 389 25.51 42.02 13.60
CA ASN A 389 24.47 42.19 14.66
C ASN A 389 23.03 42.23 14.17
N CYS A 390 22.77 42.31 12.87
CA CYS A 390 21.41 42.40 12.34
C CYS A 390 21.32 41.99 10.85
N CYS A 391 20.08 41.71 10.42
CA CYS A 391 19.74 41.59 9.01
C CYS A 391 19.15 42.93 8.52
N ILE A 392 19.74 43.51 7.49
CA ILE A 392 19.24 44.74 6.83
C ILE A 392 18.41 44.28 5.61
N VAL A 393 17.15 44.72 5.55
CA VAL A 393 16.25 44.46 4.44
C VAL A 393 16.08 45.74 3.63
N THR A 394 16.34 45.68 2.32
CA THR A 394 16.28 46.83 1.42
C THR A 394 15.53 46.50 0.14
N ASP A 395 14.51 47.29 -0.19
CA ASP A 395 13.83 47.21 -1.45
C ASP A 395 14.74 47.60 -2.62
N TYR A 396 14.64 46.93 -3.76
CA TYR A 396 15.39 47.27 -4.95
C TYR A 396 14.53 47.13 -6.21
N ARG A 397 15.00 47.71 -7.33
CA ARG A 397 14.39 47.51 -8.63
C ARG A 397 15.17 46.46 -9.42
N PRO A 398 14.56 45.43 -9.99
CA PRO A 398 15.23 44.38 -10.74
C PRO A 398 16.11 44.94 -11.88
N GLU A 399 15.65 45.98 -12.57
CA GLU A 399 16.38 46.65 -13.64
C GLU A 399 17.62 47.40 -13.19
N ASP A 400 17.75 47.76 -11.92
CA ASP A 400 18.91 48.46 -11.37
C ASP A 400 20.06 47.49 -11.02
N GLN A 401 19.82 46.17 -11.07
CA GLN A 401 20.87 45.16 -10.91
C GLN A 401 21.70 44.98 -12.19
N THR A 402 22.60 45.87 -12.45
CA THR A 402 23.73 45.57 -13.33
C THR A 402 24.64 44.54 -12.66
N LEU A 403 24.81 43.37 -13.31
CA LEU A 403 25.63 42.18 -13.02
C LEU A 403 26.52 42.26 -11.75
N PRO A 404 26.60 41.19 -10.94
CA PRO A 404 27.40 41.17 -9.73
C PRO A 404 28.87 41.44 -10.10
N ARG A 405 29.49 42.42 -9.45
CA ARG A 405 30.95 42.56 -9.44
C ARG A 405 31.48 41.29 -8.76
N GLU A 406 32.34 40.56 -9.49
CA GLU A 406 33.12 39.47 -8.93
C GLU A 406 33.73 39.92 -7.58
N PRO A 407 33.75 39.07 -6.54
CA PRO A 407 34.48 39.40 -5.33
C PRO A 407 35.95 39.55 -5.68
N LEU A 408 36.49 40.72 -5.35
CA LEU A 408 37.94 40.95 -5.40
C LEU A 408 38.58 39.87 -4.51
N SER A 409 39.34 38.98 -5.14
CA SER A 409 40.21 38.03 -4.45
C SER A 409 41.19 38.77 -3.55
N PRO A 410 41.54 38.21 -2.36
CA PRO A 410 42.46 38.83 -1.42
C PRO A 410 43.87 38.96 -1.91
#